data_e9f9c06f30b5535480c9a95a4a65d3c0
#
_entry.id   e9f9c06f30b5535480c9a95a4a65d3c0
#
_cell.length_a   1.000
_cell.length_b   1.000
_cell.length_c   1.000
_cell.angle_alpha   90.00
_cell.angle_beta   90.00
_cell.angle_gamma   90.00
#
_symmetry.space_group_name_H-M   'P 1'
#
loop_
_entity.id
_entity.type
_entity.pdbx_description
1 polymer ?
#
loop_
_entity_poly.entity_id
_entity_poly.type
_entity_poly.pdbx_seq_one_letter_code
_entity_poly.pdbx_strand_id
1 'polypeptide(L)'
;PFRRARVLDESGNELGAVDAVELVTIGQRRGLRLPGGSPKQFVLEVDVARGTVVVGDEARLAREEIRVGAAMWSHEPPPLGSTVMVQTSAHGAAHAAVLEEVVSGASSHGSFIVRLREPQRSTAPGQSIVLYDIDNRVVLGGGVAN
;
A
#
# COMPACT_ATOMS: atom_id res chain seq x y z
N PRO A 1 21.08 -10.92 12.87
CA PRO A 1 21.91 -9.90 12.25
C PRO A 1 21.26 -9.32 11.01
N PHE A 2 21.52 -8.05 10.73
CA PHE A 2 21.01 -7.38 9.56
C PHE A 2 21.75 -7.85 8.30
N ARG A 3 21.03 -7.88 7.19
CA ARG A 3 21.58 -8.33 5.91
C ARG A 3 21.70 -7.16 4.94
N ARG A 4 22.83 -7.11 4.25
CA ARG A 4 23.05 -6.13 3.19
C ARG A 4 22.18 -6.45 1.98
N ALA A 5 21.68 -5.41 1.31
CA ALA A 5 20.91 -5.54 0.10
C ALA A 5 21.39 -4.57 -0.98
N ARG A 6 21.23 -4.98 -2.23
CA ARG A 6 21.53 -4.14 -3.38
C ARG A 6 20.34 -3.23 -3.66
N VAL A 7 20.63 -1.98 -3.98
CA VAL A 7 19.61 -1.02 -4.42
C VAL A 7 19.62 -0.97 -5.93
N LEU A 8 18.51 -1.32 -6.55
CA LEU A 8 18.34 -1.40 -8.00
C LEU A 8 17.31 -0.40 -8.47
N ASP A 9 17.46 0.09 -9.70
CA ASP A 9 16.39 0.82 -10.37
C ASP A 9 15.37 -0.16 -10.97
N GLU A 10 14.30 0.34 -11.57
CA GLU A 10 13.26 -0.49 -12.16
C GLU A 10 13.76 -1.30 -13.37
N SER A 11 14.86 -0.89 -13.97
CA SER A 11 15.49 -1.61 -15.08
C SER A 11 16.46 -2.70 -14.62
N GLY A 12 16.70 -2.79 -13.31
CA GLY A 12 17.62 -3.76 -12.73
C GLY A 12 19.05 -3.27 -12.60
N ASN A 13 19.32 -2.00 -12.87
CA ASN A 13 20.66 -1.44 -12.71
C ASN A 13 20.97 -1.22 -11.23
N GLU A 14 22.14 -1.64 -10.79
CA GLU A 14 22.57 -1.46 -9.41
C GLU A 14 23.01 -0.01 -9.16
N LEU A 15 22.34 0.66 -8.22
CA LEU A 15 22.61 2.05 -7.88
C LEU A 15 23.42 2.19 -6.60
N GLY A 16 23.39 1.20 -5.73
CA GLY A 16 24.06 1.24 -4.43
C GLY A 16 23.68 0.05 -3.59
N ALA A 17 23.84 0.19 -2.27
CA ALA A 17 23.51 -0.86 -1.32
C ALA A 17 23.08 -0.25 0.01
N VAL A 18 22.30 -1.00 0.77
CA VAL A 18 21.93 -0.70 2.15
C VAL A 18 22.46 -1.79 3.06
N ASP A 19 22.79 -1.43 4.30
CA ASP A 19 23.39 -2.38 5.23
C ASP A 19 22.38 -3.30 5.91
N ALA A 20 21.12 -2.89 5.98
CA ALA A 20 20.07 -3.61 6.70
C ALA A 20 18.76 -3.58 5.92
N VAL A 21 18.55 -4.57 5.06
CA VAL A 21 17.33 -4.68 4.25
C VAL A 21 16.09 -4.77 5.14
N GLU A 22 16.23 -5.34 6.33
CA GLU A 22 15.13 -5.50 7.29
C GLU A 22 14.59 -4.15 7.80
N LEU A 23 15.37 -3.08 7.69
CA LEU A 23 14.97 -1.75 8.14
C LEU A 23 14.44 -0.86 7.00
N VAL A 24 14.44 -1.36 5.77
CA VAL A 24 13.97 -0.59 4.61
C VAL A 24 12.45 -0.70 4.49
N THR A 25 11.81 0.43 4.26
CA THR A 25 10.35 0.52 4.16
C THR A 25 9.93 1.07 2.80
N ILE A 26 8.87 0.53 2.23
CA ILE A 26 8.29 1.07 0.98
C ILE A 26 7.93 2.54 1.19
N GLY A 27 8.29 3.37 0.23
CA GLY A 27 8.12 4.82 0.28
C GLY A 27 9.29 5.57 0.92
N GLN A 28 10.26 4.86 1.48
CA GLN A 28 11.44 5.48 2.07
C GLN A 28 12.25 6.22 1.02
N ARG A 29 12.76 7.40 1.36
CA ARG A 29 13.62 8.20 0.49
C ARG A 29 15.04 8.33 1.02
N ARG A 30 15.17 8.50 2.35
CA ARG A 30 16.46 8.74 3.01
C ARG A 30 17.13 7.45 3.41
N GLY A 31 18.45 7.51 3.59
CA GLY A 31 19.23 6.37 4.06
C GLY A 31 19.54 5.31 3.01
N LEU A 32 19.32 5.60 1.73
CA LEU A 32 19.55 4.65 0.65
C LEU A 32 20.97 4.74 0.08
N ARG A 33 21.76 5.73 0.49
CA ARG A 33 23.16 5.93 0.07
C ARG A 33 23.33 5.97 -1.45
N LEU A 34 22.40 6.64 -2.14
CA LEU A 34 22.47 6.80 -3.58
C LEU A 34 23.47 7.90 -3.98
N PRO A 35 24.03 7.84 -5.20
CA PRO A 35 24.97 8.86 -5.67
C PRO A 35 24.39 10.27 -5.58
N GLY A 36 25.21 11.23 -5.20
CA GLY A 36 24.83 12.64 -5.16
C GLY A 36 24.44 13.14 -6.54
N GLY A 37 23.48 14.05 -6.61
CA GLY A 37 22.96 14.60 -7.86
C GLY A 37 21.93 13.73 -8.57
N SER A 38 21.61 12.56 -8.05
CA SER A 38 20.54 11.71 -8.56
C SER A 38 19.16 12.32 -8.28
N PRO A 39 18.17 12.12 -9.15
CA PRO A 39 16.78 12.45 -8.84
C PRO A 39 16.34 11.79 -7.54
N LYS A 40 15.33 12.37 -6.89
CA LYS A 40 14.76 11.77 -5.69
C LYS A 40 14.22 10.39 -6.03
N GLN A 41 14.66 9.38 -5.28
CA GLN A 41 14.25 7.99 -5.44
C GLN A 41 13.53 7.54 -4.18
N PHE A 42 12.49 6.75 -4.39
CA PHE A 42 11.67 6.19 -3.31
C PHE A 42 11.70 4.67 -3.42
N VAL A 43 11.70 3.99 -2.27
CA VAL A 43 11.63 2.53 -2.25
C VAL A 43 10.27 2.08 -2.77
N LEU A 44 10.27 1.29 -3.84
CA LEU A 44 9.07 0.73 -4.47
C LEU A 44 8.81 -0.71 -4.04
N GLU A 45 9.90 -1.47 -3.82
CA GLU A 45 9.81 -2.90 -3.52
C GLU A 45 10.98 -3.30 -2.64
N VAL A 46 10.72 -4.18 -1.69
CA VAL A 46 11.74 -4.76 -0.81
C VAL A 46 11.63 -6.28 -0.88
N ASP A 47 12.70 -6.96 -1.27
CA ASP A 47 12.78 -8.41 -1.28
C ASP A 47 13.88 -8.85 -0.32
N VAL A 48 13.50 -9.21 0.89
CA VAL A 48 14.44 -9.62 1.93
C VAL A 48 15.14 -10.93 1.54
N ALA A 49 14.41 -11.85 0.94
CA ALA A 49 14.97 -13.16 0.56
C ALA A 49 16.06 -13.04 -0.50
N ARG A 50 15.85 -12.17 -1.50
CA ARG A 50 16.84 -11.94 -2.56
C ARG A 50 17.89 -10.91 -2.19
N GLY A 51 17.67 -10.13 -1.12
CA GLY A 51 18.56 -9.05 -0.73
C GLY A 51 18.56 -7.90 -1.73
N THR A 52 17.38 -7.51 -2.21
CA THR A 52 17.22 -6.42 -3.18
C THR A 52 16.18 -5.40 -2.74
N VAL A 53 16.45 -4.16 -3.11
CA VAL A 53 15.54 -3.03 -2.91
C VAL A 53 15.41 -2.31 -4.25
N VAL A 54 14.19 -2.17 -4.74
CA VAL A 54 13.92 -1.46 -6.01
C VAL A 54 13.46 -0.05 -5.70
N VAL A 55 14.03 0.93 -6.36
CA VAL A 55 13.69 2.35 -6.20
C VAL A 55 13.24 2.96 -7.52
N GLY A 56 12.48 4.04 -7.43
CA GLY A 56 11.99 4.78 -8.58
C GLY A 56 11.32 6.07 -8.17
N ASP A 57 10.67 6.73 -9.13
CA ASP A 57 9.99 8.01 -8.91
C ASP A 57 8.81 7.87 -7.95
N GLU A 58 8.48 8.96 -7.26
CA GLU A 58 7.33 9.01 -6.37
C GLU A 58 6.02 8.62 -7.07
N ALA A 59 5.87 8.98 -8.34
CA ALA A 59 4.70 8.62 -9.13
C ALA A 59 4.48 7.10 -9.21
N ARG A 60 5.55 6.31 -9.10
CA ARG A 60 5.47 4.84 -9.08
C ARG A 60 4.90 4.28 -7.77
N LEU A 61 4.81 5.09 -6.73
CA LEU A 61 4.14 4.71 -5.49
C LEU A 61 2.63 4.86 -5.57
N ALA A 62 2.14 5.60 -6.55
CA ALA A 62 0.70 5.81 -6.72
C ALA A 62 0.01 4.50 -7.10
N ARG A 63 -1.11 4.23 -6.46
CA ARG A 63 -1.95 3.06 -6.71
C ARG A 63 -3.40 3.50 -6.84
N GLU A 64 -4.09 2.86 -7.75
CA GLU A 64 -5.54 3.04 -7.92
C GLU A 64 -6.33 1.97 -7.19
N GLU A 65 -5.71 0.84 -6.91
CA GLU A 65 -6.37 -0.32 -6.29
C GLU A 65 -5.82 -0.58 -4.89
N ILE A 66 -6.73 -0.84 -3.95
CA ILE A 66 -6.36 -1.29 -2.61
C ILE A 66 -7.00 -2.66 -2.38
N ARG A 67 -6.19 -3.65 -2.07
CA ARG A 67 -6.62 -4.98 -1.68
C ARG A 67 -6.59 -5.10 -0.17
N VAL A 68 -7.69 -5.56 0.41
CA VAL A 68 -7.88 -5.60 1.85
C VAL A 68 -8.25 -7.01 2.28
N GLY A 69 -7.51 -7.54 3.23
CA GLY A 69 -7.80 -8.83 3.86
C GLY A 69 -8.37 -8.64 5.25
N ALA A 70 -8.68 -9.73 5.93
CA ALA A 70 -9.29 -9.74 7.26
C ALA A 70 -10.50 -8.79 7.33
N ALA A 71 -11.30 -8.79 6.27
CA ALA A 71 -12.41 -7.86 6.11
C ALA A 71 -13.54 -8.13 7.09
N MET A 72 -14.00 -7.07 7.73
CA MET A 72 -15.16 -7.11 8.61
C MET A 72 -16.14 -6.02 8.19
N TRP A 73 -17.43 -6.34 8.21
CA TRP A 73 -18.50 -5.43 7.79
C TRP A 73 -19.42 -5.14 8.98
N SER A 74 -19.83 -3.88 9.11
CA SER A 74 -20.78 -3.48 10.16
C SER A 74 -22.15 -4.10 9.93
N HIS A 75 -22.53 -4.22 8.67
CA HIS A 75 -23.76 -4.84 8.18
C HIS A 75 -23.40 -5.60 6.91
N GLU A 76 -24.35 -5.82 6.02
CA GLU A 76 -24.04 -6.38 4.72
C GLU A 76 -23.16 -5.43 3.92
N PRO A 77 -22.19 -5.96 3.14
CA PRO A 77 -21.41 -5.12 2.24
C PRO A 77 -22.31 -4.34 1.27
N PRO A 78 -21.95 -3.09 0.92
CA PRO A 78 -22.70 -2.37 -0.11
C PRO A 78 -22.63 -3.12 -1.45
N PRO A 79 -23.56 -2.85 -2.37
CA PRO A 79 -23.49 -3.45 -3.70
C PRO A 79 -22.19 -3.12 -4.41
N LEU A 80 -21.69 -4.04 -5.23
CA LEU A 80 -20.54 -3.78 -6.07
C LEU A 80 -20.82 -2.59 -6.99
N GLY A 81 -19.82 -1.75 -7.20
CA GLY A 81 -19.96 -0.49 -7.94
C GLY A 81 -20.36 0.69 -7.07
N SER A 82 -20.65 0.48 -5.79
CA SER A 82 -20.96 1.57 -4.86
C SER A 82 -19.74 2.45 -4.62
N THR A 83 -20.00 3.77 -4.55
CA THR A 83 -18.97 4.71 -4.13
C THR A 83 -18.87 4.70 -2.61
N VAL A 84 -17.65 4.58 -2.11
CA VAL A 84 -17.32 4.57 -0.68
C VAL A 84 -16.19 5.54 -0.42
N MET A 85 -15.98 5.89 0.84
CA MET A 85 -14.81 6.67 1.26
C MET A 85 -13.85 5.73 1.97
N VAL A 86 -12.57 5.80 1.61
CA VAL A 86 -11.53 4.92 2.14
C VAL A 86 -10.53 5.72 2.96
N GLN A 87 -10.32 5.34 4.19
CA GLN A 87 -9.28 5.90 5.05
C GLN A 87 -8.17 4.86 5.23
N THR A 88 -6.95 5.24 4.91
CA THR A 88 -5.78 4.36 4.93
C THR A 88 -4.82 4.65 6.08
N SER A 89 -5.08 5.71 6.85
CA SER A 89 -4.31 6.04 8.04
C SER A 89 -5.19 6.73 9.06
N ALA A 90 -4.85 6.58 10.35
CA ALA A 90 -5.67 7.07 11.45
C ALA A 90 -5.92 8.58 11.42
N HIS A 91 -4.99 9.34 10.87
CA HIS A 91 -5.06 10.80 10.81
C HIS A 91 -5.11 11.33 9.38
N GLY A 92 -5.23 10.44 8.40
CA GLY A 92 -5.30 10.83 7.00
C GLY A 92 -6.72 11.17 6.55
N ALA A 93 -6.81 11.87 5.42
CA ALA A 93 -8.09 12.12 4.79
C ALA A 93 -8.67 10.84 4.19
N ALA A 94 -9.98 10.77 4.10
CA ALA A 94 -10.65 9.71 3.35
C ALA A 94 -10.66 10.06 1.86
N HIS A 95 -10.57 9.04 1.01
CA HIS A 95 -10.54 9.19 -0.44
C HIS A 95 -11.72 8.44 -1.08
N ALA A 96 -12.28 9.02 -2.11
CA ALA A 96 -13.38 8.38 -2.85
C ALA A 96 -12.88 7.17 -3.62
N ALA A 97 -13.64 6.10 -3.56
CA ALA A 97 -13.32 4.84 -4.24
C ALA A 97 -14.59 4.10 -4.63
N VAL A 98 -14.43 3.09 -5.46
CA VAL A 98 -15.52 2.21 -5.88
C VAL A 98 -15.23 0.81 -5.35
N LEU A 99 -16.21 0.19 -4.74
CA LEU A 99 -16.11 -1.19 -4.28
C LEU A 99 -16.23 -2.12 -5.49
N GLU A 100 -15.15 -2.81 -5.84
CA GLU A 100 -15.10 -3.65 -7.04
C GLU A 100 -15.30 -5.14 -6.78
N GLU A 101 -14.87 -5.61 -5.63
CA GLU A 101 -14.93 -7.04 -5.33
C GLU A 101 -15.11 -7.25 -3.83
N VAL A 102 -15.92 -8.22 -3.48
CA VAL A 102 -16.10 -8.69 -2.09
C VAL A 102 -16.06 -10.20 -2.11
N VAL A 103 -15.18 -10.78 -1.29
CA VAL A 103 -15.09 -12.22 -1.11
C VAL A 103 -15.40 -12.54 0.34
N SER A 104 -16.40 -13.38 0.57
CA SER A 104 -16.75 -13.83 1.91
C SER A 104 -15.96 -15.07 2.27
N GLY A 105 -15.32 -15.04 3.43
CA GLY A 105 -14.58 -16.21 3.94
C GLY A 105 -15.50 -17.11 4.78
N ALA A 106 -15.46 -18.41 4.52
CA ALA A 106 -16.26 -19.38 5.26
C ALA A 106 -15.65 -19.72 6.63
N SER A 107 -14.33 -19.80 6.70
CA SER A 107 -13.59 -20.17 7.92
C SER A 107 -12.54 -19.15 8.32
N SER A 108 -12.39 -18.09 7.55
CA SER A 108 -11.51 -16.98 7.80
C SER A 108 -12.22 -15.69 7.42
N HIS A 109 -11.63 -14.56 7.77
CA HIS A 109 -12.16 -13.28 7.35
C HIS A 109 -12.11 -13.15 5.83
N GLY A 110 -13.10 -12.48 5.28
CA GLY A 110 -13.15 -12.22 3.85
C GLY A 110 -12.15 -11.19 3.38
N SER A 111 -12.30 -10.78 2.16
CA SER A 111 -11.48 -9.75 1.55
C SER A 111 -12.32 -8.85 0.64
N PHE A 112 -11.78 -7.69 0.30
CA PHE A 112 -12.42 -6.83 -0.69
C PHE A 112 -11.36 -6.03 -1.45
N ILE A 113 -11.77 -5.48 -2.58
CA ILE A 113 -10.95 -4.63 -3.42
C ILE A 113 -11.73 -3.33 -3.66
N VAL A 114 -11.07 -2.21 -3.45
CA VAL A 114 -11.60 -0.89 -3.83
C VAL A 114 -10.68 -0.24 -4.85
N ARG A 115 -11.28 0.47 -5.81
CA ARG A 115 -10.54 1.25 -6.80
C ARG A 115 -10.72 2.72 -6.48
N LEU A 116 -9.60 3.39 -6.19
CA LEU A 116 -9.57 4.82 -5.88
C LEU A 116 -9.89 5.62 -7.15
N ARG A 117 -10.67 6.69 -7.01
CA ARG A 117 -10.94 7.61 -8.11
C ARG A 117 -9.70 8.37 -8.53
N GLU A 118 -8.86 8.72 -7.58
CA GLU A 118 -7.57 9.37 -7.83
C GLU A 118 -6.47 8.50 -7.25
N PRO A 119 -5.42 8.19 -8.02
CA PRO A 119 -4.31 7.38 -7.49
C PRO A 119 -3.73 8.00 -6.23
N GLN A 120 -3.45 7.16 -5.26
CA GLN A 120 -2.84 7.56 -3.99
C GLN A 120 -1.56 6.78 -3.76
N ARG A 121 -0.73 7.29 -2.86
CA ARG A 121 0.47 6.57 -2.44
C ARG A 121 0.10 5.18 -1.93
N SER A 122 0.90 4.20 -2.31
CA SER A 122 0.69 2.81 -1.89
C SER A 122 0.60 2.69 -0.37
N THR A 123 -0.41 1.98 0.11
CA THR A 123 -0.56 1.68 1.52
C THR A 123 0.31 0.49 1.88
N ALA A 124 1.08 0.61 2.95
CA ALA A 124 1.93 -0.48 3.40
C ALA A 124 1.08 -1.69 3.84
N PRO A 125 1.53 -2.92 3.55
CA PRO A 125 0.88 -4.11 4.07
C PRO A 125 0.76 -4.06 5.60
N GLY A 126 -0.37 -4.49 6.12
CA GLY A 126 -0.63 -4.47 7.56
C GLY A 126 -1.30 -3.21 8.07
N GLN A 127 -1.41 -2.15 7.25
CA GLN A 127 -2.13 -0.94 7.64
C GLN A 127 -3.63 -1.20 7.73
N SER A 128 -4.27 -0.59 8.72
CA SER A 128 -5.73 -0.66 8.88
C SER A 128 -6.42 0.18 7.80
N ILE A 129 -7.43 -0.41 7.19
CA ILE A 129 -8.26 0.24 6.17
C ILE A 129 -9.67 0.35 6.73
N VAL A 130 -10.27 1.53 6.63
CA VAL A 130 -11.66 1.75 7.07
C VAL A 130 -12.45 2.31 5.90
N LEU A 131 -13.63 1.73 5.67
CA LEU A 131 -14.59 2.19 4.67
C LEU A 131 -15.74 2.92 5.34
N TYR A 132 -16.08 4.07 4.77
CA TYR A 132 -17.21 4.89 5.19
C TYR A 132 -18.19 5.05 4.03
N ASP A 133 -19.41 5.45 4.35
CA ASP A 133 -20.37 5.85 3.34
C ASP A 133 -19.90 7.10 2.58
N ILE A 134 -20.61 7.46 1.52
CA ILE A 134 -20.22 8.59 0.65
C ILE A 134 -20.15 9.91 1.42
N ASP A 135 -20.91 10.06 2.49
CA ASP A 135 -20.89 11.25 3.35
C ASP A 135 -19.77 11.21 4.40
N ASN A 136 -18.99 10.14 4.42
CA ASN A 136 -17.89 9.93 5.36
C ASN A 136 -18.32 9.97 6.84
N ARG A 137 -19.50 9.47 7.13
CA ARG A 137 -20.10 9.52 8.48
C ARG A 137 -20.30 8.16 9.13
N VAL A 138 -20.64 7.16 8.34
CA VAL A 138 -20.98 5.83 8.84
C VAL A 138 -19.91 4.83 8.43
N VAL A 139 -19.35 4.11 9.39
CA VAL A 139 -18.41 3.03 9.11
C VAL A 139 -19.16 1.87 8.48
N LEU A 140 -18.77 1.50 7.28
CA LEU A 140 -19.34 0.34 6.56
C LEU A 140 -18.60 -0.94 6.88
N GLY A 141 -17.30 -0.85 7.06
CA GLY A 141 -16.44 -1.99 7.34
C GLY A 141 -14.99 -1.61 7.26
N GLY A 142 -14.13 -2.61 7.22
CA GLY A 142 -12.70 -2.39 7.12
C GLY A 142 -11.94 -3.69 7.14
N GLY A 143 -10.63 -3.57 7.22
CA GLY A 143 -9.72 -4.70 7.26
C GLY A 143 -8.28 -4.24 7.28
N VAL A 144 -7.42 -5.06 6.73
CA VAL A 144 -5.97 -4.86 6.73
C VAL A 144 -5.45 -4.89 5.29
N ALA A 145 -4.66 -3.90 4.92
CA ALA A 145 -4.05 -3.85 3.59
C ALA A 145 -3.15 -5.06 3.37
N ASN A 146 -3.30 -5.67 2.21
CA ASN A 146 -2.46 -6.79 1.78
C ASN A 146 -1.21 -6.32 1.06
#